data_c1ee9f34de55dd63bc5aa8522a37ea49
#
_entry.id   c1ee9f34de55dd63bc5aa8522a37ea49
#
_cell.length_a   1.000
_cell.length_b   1.000
_cell.length_c   1.000
_cell.angle_alpha   90.00
_cell.angle_beta   90.00
_cell.angle_gamma   90.00
#
_symmetry.space_group_name_H-M   'P 1'
#
loop_
_entity.id
_entity.type
_entity.pdbx_description
1 polymer ?
#
loop_
_entity_poly.entity_id
_entity_poly.type
_entity_poly.pdbx_seq_one_letter_code
_entity_poly.pdbx_strand_id
1 'polypeptide(L)'
;MATPSPLRTVRDLLRLAVSRFSAAQLSFGHGSANAYDEAAYLVLHTLHLPLDTLDPFLDARLLPEEIDAVLAVIERRVTERVPAAYITHEAYMHGLRFYVDSRVIVPRSFIGELLQDGLEPWLGEADDVGPVLELCTGSGCLPILAAHAWPNARIDAVDISPDALAVACRNVADYKMAERIHLHEGDLYAPLPHGATYDVILSNPPYVNEASMQALPAEYLAEPRIALAGGDDGMDVVRRIIAGAKAHLNPGGVLVVEIGNERANVEAAFPDLEIIWLPVSAGDDQVFLLTYDTLPG
;
A
#
# COMPACT_ATOMS: atom_id res chain seq x y z
N MET A 1 46.82 6.98 -7.81
CA MET A 1 45.83 6.55 -8.82
C MET A 1 44.98 5.49 -8.16
N ALA A 2 43.68 5.69 -8.05
CA ALA A 2 42.75 4.66 -7.54
C ALA A 2 42.78 3.46 -8.52
N THR A 3 42.83 2.25 -7.97
CA THR A 3 42.73 1.03 -8.78
C THR A 3 41.37 1.03 -9.45
N PRO A 4 41.28 0.87 -10.77
CA PRO A 4 39.99 0.86 -11.44
C PRO A 4 39.08 -0.23 -10.84
N SER A 5 37.84 0.09 -10.55
CA SER A 5 36.87 -0.88 -10.05
C SER A 5 36.82 -2.09 -10.99
N PRO A 6 36.83 -3.33 -10.46
CA PRO A 6 36.63 -4.52 -11.28
C PRO A 6 35.23 -4.63 -11.86
N LEU A 7 34.26 -3.86 -11.31
CA LEU A 7 32.87 -3.80 -11.76
C LEU A 7 32.77 -2.91 -13.01
N ARG A 8 32.15 -3.42 -14.07
CA ARG A 8 32.10 -2.73 -15.37
C ARG A 8 30.76 -2.79 -16.09
N THR A 9 29.90 -3.70 -15.69
CA THR A 9 28.65 -3.98 -16.38
C THR A 9 27.47 -3.98 -15.43
N VAL A 10 26.25 -3.85 -15.96
CA VAL A 10 25.00 -4.01 -15.20
C VAL A 10 24.99 -5.37 -14.48
N ARG A 11 25.42 -6.44 -15.16
CA ARG A 11 25.50 -7.80 -14.60
C ARG A 11 26.43 -7.86 -13.38
N ASP A 12 27.54 -7.14 -13.40
CA ASP A 12 28.46 -7.11 -12.24
C ASP A 12 27.78 -6.48 -11.01
N LEU A 13 27.09 -5.35 -11.22
CA LEU A 13 26.39 -4.63 -10.13
C LEU A 13 25.17 -5.41 -9.63
N LEU A 14 24.38 -6.00 -10.53
CA LEU A 14 23.25 -6.87 -10.18
C LEU A 14 23.72 -8.04 -9.29
N ARG A 15 24.73 -8.79 -9.75
CA ARG A 15 25.30 -9.89 -8.97
C ARG A 15 25.80 -9.41 -7.60
N LEU A 16 26.47 -8.25 -7.54
CA LEU A 16 26.97 -7.69 -6.29
C LEU A 16 25.83 -7.32 -5.35
N ALA A 17 24.78 -6.65 -5.87
CA ALA A 17 23.61 -6.26 -5.10
C ALA A 17 22.93 -7.48 -4.47
N VAL A 18 22.64 -8.50 -5.28
CA VAL A 18 22.05 -9.77 -4.79
C VAL A 18 22.89 -10.39 -3.69
N SER A 19 24.22 -10.45 -3.87
CA SER A 19 25.14 -11.00 -2.86
C SER A 19 25.09 -10.21 -1.56
N ARG A 20 25.08 -8.87 -1.63
CA ARG A 20 25.01 -8.00 -0.45
C ARG A 20 23.66 -8.07 0.27
N PHE A 21 22.55 -8.08 -0.47
CA PHE A 21 21.21 -8.19 0.10
C PHE A 21 21.03 -9.51 0.83
N SER A 22 21.48 -10.62 0.22
CA SER A 22 21.42 -11.94 0.83
C SER A 22 22.33 -12.03 2.08
N ALA A 23 23.56 -11.51 2.01
CA ALA A 23 24.50 -11.52 3.15
C ALA A 23 23.98 -10.66 4.32
N ALA A 24 23.29 -9.56 4.04
CA ALA A 24 22.66 -8.70 5.04
C ALA A 24 21.33 -9.24 5.55
N GLN A 25 20.82 -10.36 5.01
CA GLN A 25 19.54 -10.95 5.35
C GLN A 25 18.41 -9.90 5.30
N LEU A 26 18.32 -9.17 4.18
CA LEU A 26 17.28 -8.16 3.98
C LEU A 26 15.91 -8.84 3.90
N SER A 27 14.90 -8.18 4.47
CA SER A 27 13.50 -8.56 4.26
C SER A 27 12.94 -7.87 3.03
N PHE A 28 12.14 -8.63 2.27
CA PHE A 28 11.43 -8.19 1.07
C PHE A 28 9.92 -8.21 1.35
N GLY A 29 9.13 -7.55 0.52
CA GLY A 29 7.66 -7.42 0.73
C GLY A 29 7.15 -5.99 0.52
N HIS A 30 8.08 -5.06 0.21
CA HIS A 30 7.76 -3.66 -0.11
C HIS A 30 7.83 -3.42 -1.64
N GLY A 31 7.19 -4.31 -2.42
CA GLY A 31 7.14 -4.21 -3.89
C GLY A 31 8.01 -5.24 -4.63
N SER A 32 8.95 -5.91 -3.96
CA SER A 32 9.76 -6.99 -4.52
C SER A 32 9.67 -8.22 -3.61
N ALA A 33 9.65 -9.41 -4.19
CA ALA A 33 9.52 -10.66 -3.44
C ALA A 33 10.86 -11.27 -3.02
N ASN A 34 11.99 -10.84 -3.61
CA ASN A 34 13.30 -11.43 -3.38
C ASN A 34 14.45 -10.46 -3.73
N ALA A 35 15.67 -10.87 -3.36
CA ALA A 35 16.88 -10.07 -3.55
C ALA A 35 17.20 -9.78 -5.03
N TYR A 36 16.87 -10.69 -5.95
CA TYR A 36 17.19 -10.53 -7.36
C TYR A 36 16.28 -9.47 -8.01
N ASP A 37 14.99 -9.57 -7.78
CA ASP A 37 14.01 -8.62 -8.35
C ASP A 37 14.23 -7.21 -7.81
N GLU A 38 14.49 -7.07 -6.50
CA GLU A 38 14.77 -5.76 -5.91
C GLU A 38 16.11 -5.19 -6.40
N ALA A 39 17.14 -6.02 -6.55
CA ALA A 39 18.42 -5.58 -7.10
C ALA A 39 18.29 -5.14 -8.56
N ALA A 40 17.54 -5.88 -9.39
CA ALA A 40 17.27 -5.51 -10.78
C ALA A 40 16.52 -4.18 -10.85
N TYR A 41 15.47 -4.03 -10.05
CA TYR A 41 14.70 -2.79 -9.96
C TYR A 41 15.58 -1.59 -9.59
N LEU A 42 16.35 -1.68 -8.50
CA LEU A 42 17.21 -0.59 -8.04
C LEU A 42 18.30 -0.21 -9.04
N VAL A 43 18.91 -1.20 -9.69
CA VAL A 43 19.94 -0.97 -10.73
C VAL A 43 19.33 -0.28 -11.95
N LEU A 44 18.23 -0.81 -12.48
CA LEU A 44 17.57 -0.23 -13.66
C LEU A 44 17.05 1.19 -13.37
N HIS A 45 16.40 1.38 -12.21
CA HIS A 45 15.90 2.69 -11.81
C HIS A 45 17.02 3.74 -11.69
N THR A 46 18.13 3.38 -11.03
CA THR A 46 19.27 4.29 -10.82
C THR A 46 19.93 4.68 -12.15
N LEU A 47 19.95 3.76 -13.11
CA LEU A 47 20.53 3.97 -14.44
C LEU A 47 19.52 4.58 -15.44
N HIS A 48 18.29 4.90 -15.00
CA HIS A 48 17.21 5.40 -15.86
C HIS A 48 16.89 4.49 -17.05
N LEU A 49 17.01 3.17 -16.86
CA LEU A 49 16.67 2.14 -17.84
C LEU A 49 15.22 1.67 -17.66
N PRO A 50 14.58 1.11 -18.71
CA PRO A 50 13.26 0.53 -18.61
C PRO A 50 13.22 -0.58 -17.55
N LEU A 51 12.25 -0.49 -16.63
CA LEU A 51 12.18 -1.38 -15.46
C LEU A 51 11.76 -2.82 -15.81
N ASP A 52 11.12 -3.00 -16.96
CA ASP A 52 10.63 -4.28 -17.50
C ASP A 52 11.62 -4.95 -18.48
N THR A 53 12.77 -4.31 -18.73
CA THR A 53 13.71 -4.75 -19.77
C THR A 53 15.14 -4.79 -19.23
N LEU A 54 15.57 -5.94 -18.73
CA LEU A 54 16.91 -6.11 -18.14
C LEU A 54 17.92 -6.71 -19.14
N ASP A 55 17.54 -7.78 -19.83
CA ASP A 55 18.47 -8.63 -20.59
C ASP A 55 19.35 -7.90 -21.63
N PRO A 56 18.82 -6.97 -22.44
CA PRO A 56 19.63 -6.25 -23.42
C PRO A 56 20.75 -5.38 -22.81
N PHE A 57 20.59 -5.00 -21.53
CA PHE A 57 21.52 -4.10 -20.84
C PHE A 57 22.55 -4.83 -19.97
N LEU A 58 22.39 -6.12 -19.72
CA LEU A 58 23.21 -6.86 -18.76
C LEU A 58 24.71 -6.72 -19.00
N ASP A 59 25.16 -6.79 -20.24
CA ASP A 59 26.57 -6.71 -20.62
C ASP A 59 27.02 -5.30 -21.05
N ALA A 60 26.11 -4.30 -20.92
CA ALA A 60 26.45 -2.91 -21.17
C ALA A 60 27.50 -2.43 -20.16
N ARG A 61 28.52 -1.74 -20.68
CA ARG A 61 29.54 -1.10 -19.86
C ARG A 61 29.04 0.21 -19.30
N LEU A 62 29.32 0.42 -18.03
CA LEU A 62 28.90 1.58 -17.27
C LEU A 62 30.03 2.60 -17.15
N LEU A 63 29.64 3.86 -17.04
CA LEU A 63 30.53 4.95 -16.69
C LEU A 63 30.87 4.88 -15.18
N PRO A 64 32.02 5.42 -14.75
CA PRO A 64 32.41 5.42 -13.33
C PRO A 64 31.33 6.05 -12.43
N GLU A 65 30.71 7.16 -12.86
CA GLU A 65 29.64 7.86 -12.12
C GLU A 65 28.36 7.01 -12.00
N GLU A 66 28.02 6.19 -12.99
CA GLU A 66 26.88 5.27 -12.94
C GLU A 66 27.15 4.14 -11.94
N ILE A 67 28.38 3.60 -11.94
CA ILE A 67 28.81 2.58 -10.98
C ILE A 67 28.69 3.14 -9.55
N ASP A 68 29.23 4.33 -9.31
CA ASP A 68 29.23 4.97 -7.99
C ASP A 68 27.79 5.24 -7.51
N ALA A 69 26.90 5.69 -8.39
CA ALA A 69 25.49 5.93 -8.07
C ALA A 69 24.78 4.63 -7.65
N VAL A 70 24.95 3.53 -8.42
CA VAL A 70 24.34 2.24 -8.07
C VAL A 70 24.94 1.67 -6.78
N LEU A 71 26.24 1.79 -6.57
CA LEU A 71 26.88 1.34 -5.32
C LEU A 71 26.36 2.12 -4.11
N ALA A 72 26.10 3.42 -4.22
CA ALA A 72 25.53 4.24 -3.16
C ALA A 72 24.10 3.77 -2.81
N VAL A 73 23.27 3.45 -3.80
CA VAL A 73 21.92 2.90 -3.59
C VAL A 73 21.97 1.55 -2.90
N ILE A 74 22.84 0.63 -3.36
CA ILE A 74 23.03 -0.69 -2.74
C ILE A 74 23.49 -0.53 -1.28
N GLU A 75 24.44 0.36 -1.02
CA GLU A 75 24.95 0.59 0.33
C GLU A 75 23.85 1.13 1.25
N ARG A 76 23.10 2.13 0.79
CA ARG A 76 21.98 2.70 1.54
C ARG A 76 20.93 1.63 1.88
N ARG A 77 20.56 0.79 0.90
CA ARG A 77 19.60 -0.31 1.11
C ARG A 77 20.08 -1.30 2.18
N VAL A 78 21.37 -1.63 2.19
CA VAL A 78 21.96 -2.59 3.12
C VAL A 78 22.16 -2.02 4.51
N THR A 79 22.70 -0.79 4.63
CA THR A 79 23.11 -0.21 5.92
C THR A 79 21.98 0.46 6.66
N GLU A 80 21.11 1.20 5.94
CA GLU A 80 19.99 1.92 6.52
C GLU A 80 18.72 1.07 6.59
N ARG A 81 18.66 -0.07 5.90
CA ARG A 81 17.49 -0.97 5.82
C ARG A 81 16.24 -0.27 5.25
N VAL A 82 16.44 0.81 4.53
CA VAL A 82 15.36 1.59 3.92
C VAL A 82 14.74 0.79 2.75
N PRO A 83 13.43 0.60 2.68
CA PRO A 83 12.75 -0.02 1.54
C PRO A 83 13.13 0.60 0.19
N ALA A 84 13.25 -0.23 -0.84
CA ALA A 84 13.59 0.22 -2.19
C ALA A 84 12.67 1.34 -2.68
N ALA A 85 11.36 1.24 -2.39
CA ALA A 85 10.36 2.25 -2.74
C ALA A 85 10.66 3.64 -2.15
N TYR A 86 11.24 3.73 -0.94
CA TYR A 86 11.62 5.01 -0.36
C TYR A 86 12.94 5.55 -0.90
N ILE A 87 13.82 4.68 -1.40
CA ILE A 87 15.05 5.09 -2.08
C ILE A 87 14.73 5.71 -3.43
N THR A 88 13.79 5.13 -4.15
CA THR A 88 13.38 5.57 -5.50
C THR A 88 12.25 6.61 -5.47
N HIS A 89 11.55 6.73 -4.34
CA HIS A 89 10.29 7.48 -4.20
C HIS A 89 9.18 6.99 -5.13
N GLU A 90 9.21 5.70 -5.47
CA GLU A 90 8.23 5.07 -6.35
C GLU A 90 7.78 3.72 -5.79
N ALA A 91 6.47 3.48 -5.85
CA ALA A 91 5.87 2.18 -5.63
C ALA A 91 4.87 1.88 -6.76
N TYR A 92 4.66 0.61 -7.04
CA TYR A 92 3.75 0.17 -8.09
C TYR A 92 2.67 -0.73 -7.53
N MET A 93 1.41 -0.48 -7.90
CA MET A 93 0.27 -1.27 -7.50
C MET A 93 -0.72 -1.36 -8.66
N HIS A 94 -1.03 -2.57 -9.11
CA HIS A 94 -1.90 -2.85 -10.27
C HIS A 94 -1.55 -2.03 -11.53
N GLY A 95 -0.26 -1.91 -11.83
CA GLY A 95 0.25 -1.18 -12.99
C GLY A 95 0.28 0.35 -12.85
N LEU A 96 -0.22 0.89 -11.76
CA LEU A 96 -0.15 2.32 -11.43
C LEU A 96 1.06 2.64 -10.58
N ARG A 97 1.71 3.78 -10.86
CA ARG A 97 2.88 4.26 -10.14
C ARG A 97 2.48 5.30 -9.10
N PHE A 98 2.91 5.14 -7.86
CA PHE A 98 2.66 6.06 -6.75
C PHE A 98 3.96 6.65 -6.22
N TYR A 99 3.96 7.94 -5.93
CA TYR A 99 5.00 8.55 -5.11
C TYR A 99 4.85 8.07 -3.65
N VAL A 100 5.97 7.71 -3.05
CA VAL A 100 6.02 7.29 -1.64
C VAL A 100 7.30 7.76 -0.96
N ASP A 101 7.20 7.99 0.36
CA ASP A 101 8.33 8.18 1.25
C ASP A 101 7.96 7.71 2.67
N SER A 102 8.84 7.92 3.65
CA SER A 102 8.67 7.42 5.03
C SER A 102 7.46 7.98 5.79
N ARG A 103 6.64 8.84 5.18
CA ARG A 103 5.40 9.37 5.77
C ARG A 103 4.20 8.45 5.59
N VAL A 104 4.28 7.47 4.70
CA VAL A 104 3.21 6.51 4.38
C VAL A 104 3.77 5.09 4.28
N ILE A 105 2.93 4.06 4.44
CA ILE A 105 3.34 2.69 4.08
C ILE A 105 3.53 2.56 2.57
N VAL A 106 4.38 1.63 2.16
CA VAL A 106 4.50 1.27 0.74
C VAL A 106 3.19 0.60 0.29
N PRO A 107 2.53 1.09 -0.79
CA PRO A 107 1.28 0.52 -1.30
C PRO A 107 1.36 -0.98 -1.57
N ARG A 108 0.49 -1.77 -0.91
CA ARG A 108 0.45 -3.24 -1.01
C ARG A 108 -0.90 -3.85 -0.61
N SER A 109 -1.99 -3.08 -0.69
CA SER A 109 -3.31 -3.53 -0.26
C SER A 109 -3.94 -4.54 -1.22
N PHE A 110 -4.45 -5.64 -0.66
CA PHE A 110 -5.22 -6.64 -1.39
C PHE A 110 -6.60 -6.15 -1.83
N ILE A 111 -7.14 -5.08 -1.20
CA ILE A 111 -8.36 -4.42 -1.69
C ILE A 111 -8.16 -3.95 -3.14
N GLY A 112 -6.94 -3.59 -3.53
CA GLY A 112 -6.64 -3.22 -4.90
C GLY A 112 -6.92 -4.32 -5.94
N GLU A 113 -6.78 -5.59 -5.58
CA GLU A 113 -7.15 -6.73 -6.45
C GLU A 113 -8.66 -6.79 -6.66
N LEU A 114 -9.42 -6.63 -5.57
CA LEU A 114 -10.89 -6.66 -5.59
C LEU A 114 -11.49 -5.51 -6.39
N LEU A 115 -10.82 -4.35 -6.39
CA LEU A 115 -11.23 -3.20 -7.18
C LEU A 115 -11.09 -3.44 -8.70
N GLN A 116 -10.23 -4.35 -9.14
CA GLN A 116 -10.12 -4.70 -10.57
C GLN A 116 -11.37 -5.40 -11.09
N ASP A 117 -12.04 -6.17 -10.24
CA ASP A 117 -13.28 -6.87 -10.52
C ASP A 117 -14.53 -6.08 -10.06
N GLY A 118 -14.34 -4.80 -9.63
CA GLY A 118 -15.43 -3.89 -9.23
C GLY A 118 -16.20 -4.31 -7.98
N LEU A 119 -15.67 -5.23 -7.17
CA LEU A 119 -16.35 -5.86 -6.02
C LEU A 119 -17.60 -6.66 -6.40
N GLU A 120 -17.63 -7.27 -7.59
CA GLU A 120 -18.70 -8.20 -7.94
C GLU A 120 -18.72 -9.45 -7.01
N PRO A 121 -19.87 -9.98 -6.65
CA PRO A 121 -21.25 -9.58 -7.02
C PRO A 121 -21.91 -8.62 -6.02
N TRP A 122 -21.14 -7.97 -5.14
CA TRP A 122 -21.66 -7.16 -4.02
C TRP A 122 -22.20 -5.81 -4.44
N LEU A 123 -21.69 -5.27 -5.53
CA LEU A 123 -22.09 -4.00 -6.12
C LEU A 123 -22.72 -4.22 -7.51
N GLY A 124 -23.48 -3.22 -7.98
CA GLY A 124 -24.02 -3.17 -9.32
C GLY A 124 -22.96 -2.87 -10.39
N GLU A 125 -23.43 -2.43 -11.56
CA GLU A 125 -22.55 -2.01 -12.64
C GLU A 125 -21.60 -0.87 -12.18
N ALA A 126 -20.39 -0.85 -12.69
CA ALA A 126 -19.36 0.12 -12.28
C ALA A 126 -19.78 1.58 -12.45
N ASP A 127 -20.60 1.88 -13.45
CA ASP A 127 -21.13 3.21 -13.73
C ASP A 127 -22.21 3.68 -12.74
N ASP A 128 -22.81 2.73 -12.00
CA ASP A 128 -23.90 3.00 -11.03
C ASP A 128 -23.36 3.15 -9.60
N VAL A 129 -22.10 2.82 -9.34
CA VAL A 129 -21.49 3.01 -8.01
C VAL A 129 -21.36 4.50 -7.72
N GLY A 130 -22.00 4.92 -6.65
CA GLY A 130 -22.11 6.32 -6.22
C GLY A 130 -20.93 6.77 -5.34
N PRO A 131 -21.20 7.50 -4.26
CA PRO A 131 -20.14 8.01 -3.40
C PRO A 131 -19.42 6.88 -2.67
N VAL A 132 -18.08 6.99 -2.61
CA VAL A 132 -17.18 6.07 -1.94
C VAL A 132 -16.44 6.78 -0.82
N LEU A 133 -16.28 6.12 0.31
CA LEU A 133 -15.44 6.58 1.41
C LEU A 133 -14.23 5.65 1.52
N GLU A 134 -13.06 6.23 1.69
CA GLU A 134 -11.87 5.46 2.07
C GLU A 134 -11.32 6.01 3.38
N LEU A 135 -11.07 5.13 4.34
CA LEU A 135 -10.53 5.46 5.66
C LEU A 135 -9.11 4.94 5.80
N CYS A 136 -8.24 5.74 6.43
CA CYS A 136 -6.80 5.48 6.58
C CYS A 136 -6.08 5.46 5.23
N THR A 137 -6.25 6.54 4.47
CA THR A 137 -5.87 6.61 3.04
C THR A 137 -4.37 6.51 2.76
N GLY A 138 -3.51 6.86 3.71
CA GLY A 138 -2.07 6.78 3.55
C GLY A 138 -1.58 7.53 2.31
N SER A 139 -1.04 6.81 1.33
CA SER A 139 -0.53 7.39 0.08
C SER A 139 -1.60 7.81 -0.93
N GLY A 140 -2.88 7.51 -0.66
CA GLY A 140 -3.97 7.74 -1.62
C GLY A 140 -4.06 6.72 -2.74
N CYS A 141 -3.42 5.55 -2.59
CA CYS A 141 -3.42 4.53 -3.65
C CYS A 141 -4.81 3.90 -3.85
N LEU A 142 -5.51 3.54 -2.77
CA LEU A 142 -6.83 2.92 -2.86
C LEU A 142 -7.90 3.85 -3.45
N PRO A 143 -8.04 5.13 -3.06
CA PRO A 143 -9.01 6.00 -3.71
C PRO A 143 -8.70 6.26 -5.18
N ILE A 144 -7.41 6.26 -5.60
CA ILE A 144 -7.05 6.35 -7.01
C ILE A 144 -7.47 5.08 -7.76
N LEU A 145 -7.22 3.88 -7.19
CA LEU A 145 -7.69 2.62 -7.77
C LEU A 145 -9.21 2.55 -7.85
N ALA A 146 -9.91 2.97 -6.78
CA ALA A 146 -11.37 3.05 -6.76
C ALA A 146 -11.92 4.01 -7.83
N ALA A 147 -11.24 5.15 -8.06
CA ALA A 147 -11.61 6.08 -9.12
C ALA A 147 -11.41 5.51 -10.54
N HIS A 148 -10.48 4.57 -10.71
CA HIS A 148 -10.33 3.82 -11.96
C HIS A 148 -11.40 2.73 -12.10
N ALA A 149 -11.72 2.01 -11.03
CA ALA A 149 -12.73 0.97 -11.02
C ALA A 149 -14.14 1.53 -11.25
N TRP A 150 -14.44 2.69 -10.68
CA TRP A 150 -15.76 3.34 -10.71
C TRP A 150 -15.68 4.74 -11.32
N PRO A 151 -15.85 4.87 -12.65
CA PRO A 151 -15.58 6.12 -13.37
C PRO A 151 -16.42 7.31 -12.92
N ASN A 152 -17.64 7.08 -12.44
CA ASN A 152 -18.58 8.11 -12.03
C ASN A 152 -18.55 8.40 -10.52
N ALA A 153 -17.86 7.57 -9.72
CA ALA A 153 -17.82 7.73 -8.28
C ALA A 153 -17.08 9.01 -7.85
N ARG A 154 -17.62 9.66 -6.80
CA ARG A 154 -16.91 10.67 -6.01
C ARG A 154 -16.38 10.00 -4.76
N ILE A 155 -15.15 10.32 -4.39
CA ILE A 155 -14.45 9.62 -3.33
C ILE A 155 -14.01 10.62 -2.27
N ASP A 156 -14.46 10.40 -1.05
CA ASP A 156 -13.93 11.05 0.13
C ASP A 156 -12.87 10.13 0.74
N ALA A 157 -11.66 10.63 0.96
CA ALA A 157 -10.55 9.87 1.50
C ALA A 157 -10.02 10.55 2.76
N VAL A 158 -9.98 9.82 3.87
CA VAL A 158 -9.69 10.34 5.20
C VAL A 158 -8.40 9.76 5.74
N ASP A 159 -7.56 10.61 6.29
CA ASP A 159 -6.41 10.19 7.11
C ASP A 159 -6.23 11.13 8.31
N ILE A 160 -5.77 10.57 9.42
CA ILE A 160 -5.47 11.36 10.63
C ILE A 160 -4.12 12.09 10.51
N SER A 161 -3.25 11.64 9.60
CA SER A 161 -1.89 12.15 9.41
C SER A 161 -1.85 13.22 8.30
N PRO A 162 -1.58 14.49 8.61
CA PRO A 162 -1.37 15.51 7.60
C PRO A 162 -0.17 15.21 6.69
N ASP A 163 0.84 14.48 7.19
CA ASP A 163 1.98 14.04 6.41
C ASP A 163 1.60 12.99 5.37
N ALA A 164 0.73 12.04 5.71
CA ALA A 164 0.18 11.08 4.78
C ALA A 164 -0.68 11.77 3.71
N LEU A 165 -1.54 12.72 4.13
CA LEU A 165 -2.36 13.49 3.20
C LEU A 165 -1.53 14.34 2.23
N ALA A 166 -0.36 14.83 2.64
CA ALA A 166 0.53 15.54 1.73
C ALA A 166 1.07 14.61 0.61
N VAL A 167 1.32 13.32 0.91
CA VAL A 167 1.68 12.31 -0.09
C VAL A 167 0.47 11.98 -0.97
N ALA A 168 -0.70 11.73 -0.37
CA ALA A 168 -1.94 11.46 -1.10
C ALA A 168 -2.30 12.60 -2.06
N CYS A 169 -2.20 13.86 -1.61
CA CYS A 169 -2.45 15.05 -2.44
C CYS A 169 -1.55 15.07 -3.70
N ARG A 170 -0.27 14.73 -3.54
CA ARG A 170 0.65 14.62 -4.68
C ARG A 170 0.19 13.54 -5.65
N ASN A 171 -0.13 12.34 -5.16
CA ASN A 171 -0.56 11.23 -6.01
C ASN A 171 -1.89 11.57 -6.74
N VAL A 172 -2.87 12.11 -6.02
CA VAL A 172 -4.14 12.55 -6.62
C VAL A 172 -3.94 13.61 -7.72
N ALA A 173 -2.99 14.55 -7.50
CA ALA A 173 -2.65 15.57 -8.50
C ALA A 173 -1.94 14.96 -9.72
N ASP A 174 -1.00 14.03 -9.51
CA ASP A 174 -0.26 13.35 -10.58
C ASP A 174 -1.23 12.56 -11.50
N TYR A 175 -2.30 11.99 -10.94
CA TYR A 175 -3.37 11.32 -11.68
C TYR A 175 -4.48 12.26 -12.18
N LYS A 176 -4.43 13.56 -11.85
CA LYS A 176 -5.43 14.58 -12.25
C LYS A 176 -6.84 14.25 -11.73
N MET A 177 -6.94 13.69 -10.54
CA MET A 177 -8.21 13.24 -9.96
C MET A 177 -8.76 14.15 -8.85
N ALA A 178 -8.20 15.34 -8.66
CA ALA A 178 -8.59 16.27 -7.58
C ALA A 178 -10.06 16.75 -7.64
N GLU A 179 -10.73 16.64 -8.78
CA GLU A 179 -12.16 16.95 -8.90
C GLU A 179 -13.07 15.81 -8.39
N ARG A 180 -12.51 14.59 -8.25
CA ARG A 180 -13.25 13.38 -7.88
C ARG A 180 -12.84 12.83 -6.52
N ILE A 181 -11.59 13.04 -6.09
CA ILE A 181 -11.04 12.55 -4.83
C ILE A 181 -10.82 13.74 -3.90
N HIS A 182 -11.57 13.77 -2.80
CA HIS A 182 -11.49 14.80 -1.78
C HIS A 182 -10.79 14.25 -0.55
N LEU A 183 -9.68 14.88 -0.16
CA LEU A 183 -8.88 14.48 0.98
C LEU A 183 -9.33 15.25 2.23
N HIS A 184 -9.55 14.53 3.33
CA HIS A 184 -10.00 15.09 4.61
C HIS A 184 -9.03 14.71 5.72
N GLU A 185 -8.53 15.70 6.47
CA GLU A 185 -7.74 15.47 7.67
C GLU A 185 -8.66 15.22 8.86
N GLY A 186 -8.51 14.08 9.52
CA GLY A 186 -9.27 13.78 10.72
C GLY A 186 -9.31 12.30 11.07
N ASP A 187 -9.96 12.02 12.19
CA ASP A 187 -10.04 10.70 12.77
C ASP A 187 -11.29 9.96 12.27
N LEU A 188 -11.09 9.02 11.35
CA LEU A 188 -12.13 8.20 10.72
C LEU A 188 -13.28 9.06 10.15
N TYR A 189 -14.48 8.91 10.70
CA TYR A 189 -15.69 9.58 10.22
C TYR A 189 -15.82 11.06 10.65
N ALA A 190 -14.99 11.50 11.60
CA ALA A 190 -15.13 12.82 12.24
C ALA A 190 -15.06 14.02 11.27
N PRO A 191 -14.22 14.05 10.23
CA PRO A 191 -14.12 15.20 9.34
C PRO A 191 -15.19 15.23 8.25
N LEU A 192 -16.03 14.19 8.14
CA LEU A 192 -17.00 14.07 7.06
C LEU A 192 -18.17 15.04 7.23
N PRO A 193 -18.80 15.50 6.14
CA PRO A 193 -20.00 16.31 6.19
C PRO A 193 -21.12 15.61 6.95
N HIS A 194 -21.89 16.37 7.72
CA HIS A 194 -23.02 15.80 8.47
C HIS A 194 -24.03 15.13 7.54
N GLY A 195 -24.33 13.86 7.82
CA GLY A 195 -25.28 13.05 7.03
C GLY A 195 -24.70 12.53 5.71
N ALA A 196 -23.39 12.61 5.50
CA ALA A 196 -22.75 11.96 4.35
C ALA A 196 -22.90 10.45 4.43
N THR A 197 -23.36 9.84 3.34
CA THR A 197 -23.50 8.39 3.19
C THR A 197 -22.90 7.92 1.88
N TYR A 198 -22.47 6.66 1.86
CA TYR A 198 -21.65 6.08 0.81
C TYR A 198 -22.20 4.70 0.39
N ASP A 199 -21.99 4.33 -0.85
CA ASP A 199 -22.31 2.99 -1.34
C ASP A 199 -21.21 2.00 -0.95
N VAL A 200 -19.98 2.49 -0.82
CA VAL A 200 -18.83 1.69 -0.45
C VAL A 200 -17.98 2.43 0.59
N ILE A 201 -17.59 1.72 1.64
CA ILE A 201 -16.53 2.14 2.56
C ILE A 201 -15.38 1.16 2.42
N LEU A 202 -14.19 1.66 2.09
CA LEU A 202 -12.94 0.90 2.00
C LEU A 202 -12.03 1.29 3.14
N SER A 203 -11.27 0.34 3.69
CA SER A 203 -10.20 0.67 4.62
C SER A 203 -9.11 -0.40 4.65
N ASN A 204 -7.86 0.04 4.59
CA ASN A 204 -6.70 -0.73 5.01
C ASN A 204 -6.12 -0.05 6.27
N PRO A 205 -6.73 -0.27 7.45
CA PRO A 205 -6.36 0.43 8.68
C PRO A 205 -5.09 -0.17 9.30
N PRO A 206 -4.47 0.49 10.28
CA PRO A 206 -3.45 -0.15 11.10
C PRO A 206 -4.07 -1.32 11.89
N TYR A 207 -3.59 -2.54 11.61
CA TYR A 207 -4.10 -3.79 12.19
C TYR A 207 -3.02 -4.67 12.82
N VAL A 208 -1.74 -4.27 12.76
CA VAL A 208 -0.66 -5.10 13.33
C VAL A 208 -0.76 -5.09 14.85
N ASN A 209 -0.96 -6.27 15.44
CA ASN A 209 -1.03 -6.42 16.92
C ASN A 209 0.33 -6.17 17.58
N GLU A 210 0.34 -5.89 18.89
CA GLU A 210 1.57 -5.49 19.61
C GLU A 210 2.65 -6.58 19.57
N ALA A 211 2.31 -7.86 19.61
CA ALA A 211 3.28 -8.96 19.55
C ALA A 211 3.96 -9.00 18.17
N SER A 212 3.18 -8.84 17.09
CA SER A 212 3.67 -8.77 15.71
C SER A 212 4.51 -7.52 15.49
N MET A 213 4.12 -6.36 16.05
CA MET A 213 4.92 -5.12 15.98
C MET A 213 6.33 -5.28 16.53
N GLN A 214 6.49 -6.07 17.61
CA GLN A 214 7.80 -6.34 18.21
C GLN A 214 8.66 -7.30 17.37
N ALA A 215 8.04 -8.09 16.49
CA ALA A 215 8.70 -9.07 15.65
C ALA A 215 8.97 -8.58 14.21
N LEU A 216 8.53 -7.35 13.87
CA LEU A 216 8.70 -6.81 12.53
C LEU A 216 10.17 -6.74 12.11
N PRO A 217 10.50 -7.11 10.87
CA PRO A 217 11.81 -6.85 10.29
C PRO A 217 12.17 -5.36 10.29
N ALA A 218 13.48 -5.07 10.26
CA ALA A 218 13.99 -3.70 10.33
C ALA A 218 13.45 -2.79 9.20
N GLU A 219 13.16 -3.36 8.03
CA GLU A 219 12.61 -2.66 6.88
C GLU A 219 11.22 -2.06 7.15
N TYR A 220 10.39 -2.75 7.94
CA TYR A 220 9.08 -2.25 8.35
C TYR A 220 9.16 -1.14 9.41
N LEU A 221 10.27 -1.05 10.14
CA LEU A 221 10.50 0.05 11.08
C LEU A 221 10.77 1.40 10.39
N ALA A 222 11.05 1.38 9.09
CA ALA A 222 11.15 2.58 8.27
C ALA A 222 9.77 3.18 7.91
N GLU A 223 8.71 2.38 8.05
CA GLU A 223 7.33 2.82 7.84
C GLU A 223 6.77 3.51 9.11
N PRO A 224 5.82 4.45 8.97
CA PRO A 224 5.29 5.16 10.13
C PRO A 224 4.50 4.20 11.04
N ARG A 225 4.87 4.15 12.33
CA ARG A 225 4.22 3.25 13.30
C ARG A 225 2.70 3.42 13.35
N ILE A 226 2.20 4.66 13.19
CA ILE A 226 0.76 4.96 13.19
C ILE A 226 0.01 4.23 12.07
N ALA A 227 0.67 3.91 10.97
CA ALA A 227 0.06 3.21 9.84
C ALA A 227 0.09 1.67 9.98
N LEU A 228 0.77 1.15 11.01
CA LEU A 228 0.91 -0.29 11.26
C LEU A 228 0.21 -0.74 12.54
N ALA A 229 0.41 -0.02 13.66
CA ALA A 229 0.03 -0.48 14.99
C ALA A 229 -1.49 -0.40 15.22
N GLY A 230 -2.14 -1.56 15.36
CA GLY A 230 -3.58 -1.71 15.59
C GLY A 230 -3.98 -1.93 17.05
N GLY A 231 -3.06 -1.75 18.00
CA GLY A 231 -3.31 -2.02 19.43
C GLY A 231 -2.92 -3.42 19.86
N ASP A 232 -3.36 -3.83 21.05
CA ASP A 232 -2.96 -5.10 21.66
C ASP A 232 -3.31 -6.31 20.79
N ASP A 233 -4.51 -6.34 20.23
CA ASP A 233 -5.02 -7.42 19.37
C ASP A 233 -5.14 -7.01 17.90
N GLY A 234 -4.69 -5.81 17.51
CA GLY A 234 -4.77 -5.31 16.15
C GLY A 234 -6.12 -4.70 15.76
N MET A 235 -7.12 -4.71 16.65
CA MET A 235 -8.50 -4.37 16.31
C MET A 235 -8.97 -3.00 16.80
N ASP A 236 -8.10 -2.18 17.38
CA ASP A 236 -8.52 -0.88 17.94
C ASP A 236 -9.18 0.03 16.92
N VAL A 237 -8.58 0.17 15.73
CA VAL A 237 -9.14 1.00 14.65
C VAL A 237 -10.29 0.28 13.95
N VAL A 238 -10.16 -1.03 13.72
CA VAL A 238 -11.19 -1.85 13.06
C VAL A 238 -12.53 -1.80 13.83
N ARG A 239 -12.50 -1.88 15.18
CA ARG A 239 -13.71 -1.73 16.02
C ARG A 239 -14.42 -0.41 15.78
N ARG A 240 -13.68 0.68 15.66
CA ARG A 240 -14.23 2.02 15.44
C ARG A 240 -14.77 2.19 14.03
N ILE A 241 -14.11 1.59 13.04
CA ILE A 241 -14.61 1.57 11.66
C ILE A 241 -15.95 0.84 11.59
N ILE A 242 -16.05 -0.37 12.11
CA ILE A 242 -17.29 -1.16 12.10
C ILE A 242 -18.41 -0.44 12.85
N ALA A 243 -18.12 0.13 14.04
CA ALA A 243 -19.12 0.82 14.85
C ALA A 243 -19.73 2.06 14.16
N GLY A 244 -18.95 2.75 13.31
CA GLY A 244 -19.44 3.92 12.58
C GLY A 244 -20.02 3.62 11.19
N ALA A 245 -19.75 2.44 10.64
CA ALA A 245 -20.00 2.16 9.22
C ALA A 245 -21.48 2.25 8.83
N LYS A 246 -22.39 1.68 9.64
CA LYS A 246 -23.83 1.67 9.32
C LYS A 246 -24.43 3.07 9.19
N ALA A 247 -23.98 4.01 10.01
CA ALA A 247 -24.45 5.40 9.97
C ALA A 247 -23.98 6.17 8.72
N HIS A 248 -22.95 5.63 8.03
CA HIS A 248 -22.33 6.25 6.87
C HIS A 248 -22.49 5.41 5.58
N LEU A 249 -23.19 4.29 5.62
CA LEU A 249 -23.52 3.51 4.43
C LEU A 249 -24.94 3.80 3.97
N ASN A 250 -25.14 3.81 2.65
CA ASN A 250 -26.44 3.73 2.04
C ASN A 250 -27.04 2.32 2.22
N PRO A 251 -28.37 2.16 2.28
CA PRO A 251 -29.00 0.84 2.21
C PRO A 251 -28.51 0.07 0.98
N GLY A 252 -28.03 -1.17 1.19
CA GLY A 252 -27.41 -1.98 0.15
C GLY A 252 -25.91 -1.72 -0.05
N GLY A 253 -25.32 -0.76 0.65
CA GLY A 253 -23.90 -0.50 0.61
C GLY A 253 -23.06 -1.52 1.37
N VAL A 254 -21.73 -1.47 1.18
CA VAL A 254 -20.77 -2.41 1.75
C VAL A 254 -19.60 -1.73 2.42
N LEU A 255 -19.09 -2.36 3.48
CA LEU A 255 -17.81 -2.06 4.12
C LEU A 255 -16.80 -3.14 3.76
N VAL A 256 -15.65 -2.77 3.21
CA VAL A 256 -14.54 -3.69 2.91
C VAL A 256 -13.31 -3.29 3.72
N VAL A 257 -12.78 -4.23 4.50
CA VAL A 257 -11.66 -3.98 5.40
C VAL A 257 -10.57 -5.03 5.20
N GLU A 258 -9.33 -4.56 5.01
CA GLU A 258 -8.15 -5.40 5.04
C GLU A 258 -7.61 -5.50 6.48
N ILE A 259 -7.23 -6.71 6.86
CA ILE A 259 -6.69 -7.00 8.20
C ILE A 259 -5.44 -7.89 8.17
N GLY A 260 -4.89 -8.15 7.00
CA GLY A 260 -3.73 -9.03 6.86
C GLY A 260 -3.95 -10.38 7.56
N ASN A 261 -2.99 -10.82 8.35
CA ASN A 261 -3.05 -12.13 9.01
C ASN A 261 -3.86 -12.15 10.33
N GLU A 262 -4.71 -11.15 10.60
CA GLU A 262 -5.39 -10.97 11.89
C GLU A 262 -6.80 -11.59 11.94
N ARG A 263 -7.15 -12.51 11.03
CA ARG A 263 -8.49 -13.14 10.97
C ARG A 263 -8.95 -13.68 12.32
N ALA A 264 -8.09 -14.39 13.03
CA ALA A 264 -8.46 -14.96 14.35
C ALA A 264 -8.81 -13.87 15.38
N ASN A 265 -8.15 -12.73 15.31
CA ASN A 265 -8.43 -11.59 16.19
C ASN A 265 -9.74 -10.89 15.78
N VAL A 266 -10.05 -10.81 14.49
CA VAL A 266 -11.36 -10.32 14.01
C VAL A 266 -12.48 -11.21 14.48
N GLU A 267 -12.39 -12.54 14.30
CA GLU A 267 -13.41 -13.50 14.70
C GLU A 267 -13.62 -13.48 16.23
N ALA A 268 -12.55 -13.30 17.01
CA ALA A 268 -12.63 -13.17 18.46
C ALA A 268 -13.24 -11.84 18.92
N ALA A 269 -12.95 -10.74 18.21
CA ALA A 269 -13.47 -9.40 18.53
C ALA A 269 -14.93 -9.21 18.13
N PHE A 270 -15.41 -9.94 17.11
CA PHE A 270 -16.74 -9.78 16.50
C PHE A 270 -17.45 -11.13 16.29
N PRO A 271 -17.67 -11.93 17.36
CA PRO A 271 -18.20 -13.29 17.25
C PRO A 271 -19.65 -13.37 16.72
N ASP A 272 -20.39 -12.26 16.78
CA ASP A 272 -21.80 -12.19 16.37
C ASP A 272 -21.98 -11.56 14.98
N LEU A 273 -20.91 -11.14 14.30
CA LEU A 273 -21.00 -10.55 12.95
C LEU A 273 -20.95 -11.62 11.86
N GLU A 274 -21.85 -11.51 10.89
CA GLU A 274 -21.81 -12.29 9.66
C GLU A 274 -20.75 -11.74 8.70
N ILE A 275 -19.49 -12.14 8.91
CA ILE A 275 -18.35 -11.69 8.13
C ILE A 275 -18.22 -12.50 6.85
N ILE A 276 -18.10 -11.81 5.72
CA ILE A 276 -17.84 -12.40 4.42
C ILE A 276 -16.37 -12.24 4.10
N TRP A 277 -15.64 -13.34 4.07
CA TRP A 277 -14.22 -13.33 3.71
C TRP A 277 -14.08 -13.33 2.19
N LEU A 278 -13.30 -12.39 1.66
CA LEU A 278 -13.10 -12.22 0.22
C LEU A 278 -11.79 -12.90 -0.22
N PRO A 279 -11.82 -13.73 -1.27
CA PRO A 279 -10.62 -14.36 -1.79
C PRO A 279 -9.73 -13.32 -2.49
N VAL A 280 -8.45 -13.34 -2.16
CA VAL A 280 -7.39 -12.53 -2.77
C VAL A 280 -6.18 -13.41 -3.07
N SER A 281 -5.17 -12.89 -3.75
CA SER A 281 -3.97 -13.68 -4.10
C SER A 281 -3.22 -14.25 -2.89
N ALA A 282 -3.36 -13.63 -1.70
CA ALA A 282 -2.77 -14.11 -0.45
C ALA A 282 -3.60 -15.15 0.30
N GLY A 283 -4.82 -15.43 -0.14
CA GLY A 283 -5.74 -16.37 0.52
C GLY A 283 -7.14 -15.78 0.70
N ASP A 284 -7.94 -16.44 1.56
CA ASP A 284 -9.32 -16.05 1.86
C ASP A 284 -9.49 -15.55 3.32
N ASP A 285 -8.45 -14.95 3.88
CA ASP A 285 -8.38 -14.54 5.28
C ASP A 285 -7.76 -13.15 5.51
N GLN A 286 -7.50 -12.41 4.43
CA GLN A 286 -6.81 -11.11 4.49
C GLN A 286 -7.76 -9.91 4.40
N VAL A 287 -8.91 -10.08 3.73
CA VAL A 287 -9.89 -9.01 3.49
C VAL A 287 -11.29 -9.55 3.79
N PHE A 288 -12.07 -8.73 4.46
CA PHE A 288 -13.48 -9.06 4.71
C PHE A 288 -14.44 -7.96 4.25
N LEU A 289 -15.69 -8.38 4.05
CA LEU A 289 -16.81 -7.52 3.70
C LEU A 289 -17.94 -7.68 4.71
N LEU A 290 -18.57 -6.56 5.05
CA LEU A 290 -19.83 -6.49 5.76
C LEU A 290 -20.82 -5.69 4.91
N THR A 291 -22.06 -6.16 4.83
CA THR A 291 -23.14 -5.42 4.17
C THR A 291 -23.82 -4.47 5.14
N TYR A 292 -24.51 -3.46 4.62
CA TYR A 292 -25.35 -2.56 5.43
C TYR A 292 -26.27 -3.33 6.41
N ASP A 293 -26.85 -4.46 5.94
CA ASP A 293 -27.82 -5.23 6.72
C ASP A 293 -27.19 -6.02 7.86
N THR A 294 -25.92 -6.49 7.70
CA THR A 294 -25.19 -7.27 8.71
C THR A 294 -24.48 -6.39 9.74
N LEU A 295 -24.35 -5.07 9.48
CA LEU A 295 -23.72 -4.15 10.41
C LEU A 295 -24.59 -3.89 11.66
N PRO A 296 -23.97 -3.76 12.84
CA PRO A 296 -24.68 -3.41 14.08
C PRO A 296 -25.35 -2.04 13.96
N GLY A 297 -26.50 -1.89 14.58
CA GLY A 297 -27.28 -0.63 14.60
C GLY A 297 -26.73 0.41 15.55
#